data_e0428214ec36cbf9928ccd56e628b248
#
_entry.id   e0428214ec36cbf9928ccd56e628b248
#
_cell.length_a   1.000
_cell.length_b   1.000
_cell.length_c   1.000
_cell.angle_alpha   90.00
_cell.angle_beta   90.00
_cell.angle_gamma   90.00
#
_symmetry.space_group_name_H-M   'P 1'
#
loop_
_entity.id
_entity.type
_entity.pdbx_description
1 polymer ?
#
loop_
_entity_poly.entity_id
_entity_poly.type
_entity_poly.pdbx_seq_one_letter_code
_entity_poly.pdbx_strand_id
1 'polypeptide(L)'
;FQEQGFVQMDAPIFTGNACEGTSTLFETDFYGAPAYLSQSGQLYGEAMAMAMGKIYTFGPTFRAEKSKTRRHLSEFWMIEPEMTFYDIFQNMDTIEGMLQAVVKDVLKQCKPELEQIGRDTEALESSLKAFPRMTYDEAVAIIKGEKTVNGKRSIDLLEEDLKNAENRLTEIDAEIKDREEQIAAGGMKKGQINFFTNKINQLKQEKADVEEDLRNIPQWLSSAKNFEYGNDFGGSDETVLTKLFDCPVMVYDWPHEVKAFYLKRNPEDTRFARGVDVLAPEGYGEIVGGGERETNVEQLVEKIKEHELPMEAFEWYLDLRRYGSVPHSGFGLGLERVVAWVCK
;
A
#
# COMPACT_ATOMS: atom_id res chain seq x y z
N PHE A 1 7.64 18.65 -1.63
CA PHE A 1 6.80 19.11 -2.75
C PHE A 1 7.00 20.61 -3.05
N GLN A 2 6.89 21.49 -2.06
CA GLN A 2 7.00 22.95 -2.29
C GLN A 2 8.34 23.35 -2.94
N GLU A 3 9.45 22.75 -2.52
CA GLU A 3 10.79 22.97 -3.12
C GLU A 3 10.87 22.53 -4.59
N GLN A 4 9.98 21.61 -5.01
CA GLN A 4 9.86 21.13 -6.40
C GLN A 4 8.82 21.93 -7.21
N GLY A 5 8.27 23.00 -6.65
CA GLY A 5 7.32 23.88 -7.31
C GLY A 5 5.87 23.39 -7.28
N PHE A 6 5.52 22.47 -6.38
CA PHE A 6 4.13 22.10 -6.13
C PHE A 6 3.43 23.14 -5.26
N VAL A 7 2.17 23.41 -5.58
CA VAL A 7 1.29 24.28 -4.79
C VAL A 7 0.35 23.42 -3.95
N GLN A 8 0.28 23.67 -2.65
CA GLN A 8 -0.70 23.01 -1.80
C GLN A 8 -2.09 23.59 -2.05
N MET A 9 -3.07 22.71 -2.21
CA MET A 9 -4.48 23.05 -2.42
C MET A 9 -5.34 22.26 -1.45
N ASP A 10 -6.46 22.83 -1.03
CA ASP A 10 -7.45 22.14 -0.20
C ASP A 10 -8.64 21.70 -1.05
N ALA A 11 -8.98 20.41 -0.99
CA ALA A 11 -10.18 19.88 -1.62
C ALA A 11 -11.39 20.00 -0.69
N PRO A 12 -12.62 20.08 -1.24
CA PRO A 12 -13.84 20.03 -0.44
C PRO A 12 -13.96 18.72 0.35
N ILE A 13 -14.37 18.79 1.62
CA ILE A 13 -14.68 17.61 2.44
C ILE A 13 -16.09 17.10 2.12
N PHE A 14 -17.07 17.98 1.90
CA PHE A 14 -18.40 17.62 1.40
C PHE A 14 -18.40 17.65 -0.13
N THR A 15 -18.85 16.55 -0.74
CA THR A 15 -18.88 16.40 -2.19
C THR A 15 -20.16 15.72 -2.65
N GLY A 16 -20.57 16.00 -3.88
CA GLY A 16 -21.63 15.24 -4.56
C GLY A 16 -21.14 14.01 -5.32
N ASN A 17 -19.83 13.69 -5.27
CA ASN A 17 -19.19 12.69 -6.09
C ASN A 17 -18.58 11.55 -5.28
N ALA A 18 -18.62 10.34 -5.84
CA ALA A 18 -17.74 9.23 -5.46
C ALA A 18 -16.43 9.29 -6.26
N CYS A 19 -15.29 9.03 -5.63
CA CYS A 19 -14.00 8.83 -6.31
C CYS A 19 -13.64 7.33 -6.37
N GLU A 20 -13.82 6.62 -5.28
CA GLU A 20 -13.40 5.22 -5.09
C GLU A 20 -14.60 4.25 -5.03
N GLY A 21 -15.69 4.57 -5.75
CA GLY A 21 -16.92 3.78 -5.78
C GLY A 21 -17.99 4.25 -4.79
N THR A 22 -19.24 3.90 -5.09
CA THR A 22 -20.42 4.41 -4.36
C THR A 22 -20.75 3.63 -3.08
N SER A 23 -20.25 2.40 -2.94
CA SER A 23 -20.59 1.51 -1.81
C SER A 23 -19.91 1.88 -0.49
N THR A 24 -18.91 2.75 -0.53
CA THR A 24 -18.11 3.13 0.64
C THR A 24 -18.22 4.61 1.01
N LEU A 25 -19.35 5.24 0.65
CA LEU A 25 -19.63 6.64 0.96
C LEU A 25 -20.28 6.81 2.34
N PHE A 26 -19.82 7.82 3.09
CA PHE A 26 -20.56 8.37 4.22
C PHE A 26 -21.51 9.44 3.68
N GLU A 27 -22.82 9.13 3.70
CA GLU A 27 -23.85 10.03 3.18
C GLU A 27 -24.46 10.90 4.28
N THR A 28 -24.79 12.14 3.93
CA THR A 28 -25.55 13.07 4.78
C THR A 28 -26.54 13.86 3.94
N ASP A 29 -27.60 14.37 4.57
CA ASP A 29 -28.50 15.33 3.94
C ASP A 29 -27.88 16.74 3.98
N PHE A 30 -27.83 17.38 2.83
CA PHE A 30 -27.40 18.77 2.69
C PHE A 30 -28.48 19.59 1.98
N TYR A 31 -29.36 20.20 2.77
CA TYR A 31 -30.49 21.01 2.29
C TYR A 31 -31.45 20.26 1.35
N GLY A 32 -31.72 18.98 1.63
CA GLY A 32 -32.60 18.13 0.85
C GLY A 32 -31.95 17.46 -0.37
N ALA A 33 -30.63 17.58 -0.51
CA ALA A 33 -29.84 16.83 -1.49
C ALA A 33 -28.79 15.93 -0.79
N PRO A 34 -28.46 14.75 -1.35
CA PRO A 34 -27.40 13.93 -0.79
C PRO A 34 -26.04 14.60 -0.95
N ALA A 35 -25.25 14.58 0.10
CA ALA A 35 -23.83 14.94 0.09
C ALA A 35 -23.03 13.84 0.81
N TYR A 36 -21.78 13.74 0.47
CA TYR A 36 -20.90 12.69 0.95
C TYR A 36 -19.62 13.27 1.55
N LEU A 37 -19.05 12.59 2.54
CA LEU A 37 -17.68 12.86 2.96
C LEU A 37 -16.72 12.36 1.87
N SER A 38 -15.73 13.18 1.53
CA SER A 38 -14.82 12.92 0.42
C SER A 38 -13.97 11.67 0.66
N GLN A 39 -13.89 10.79 -0.35
CA GLN A 39 -13.02 9.62 -0.35
C GLN A 39 -11.60 9.93 -0.83
N SER A 40 -11.37 11.09 -1.48
CA SER A 40 -10.11 11.54 -2.06
C SER A 40 -10.24 13.00 -2.51
N GLY A 41 -9.16 13.75 -2.46
CA GLY A 41 -9.07 15.08 -3.04
C GLY A 41 -8.76 15.08 -4.55
N GLN A 42 -8.52 13.91 -5.16
CA GLN A 42 -8.00 13.76 -6.51
C GLN A 42 -8.80 14.49 -7.58
N LEU A 43 -10.11 14.25 -7.67
CA LEU A 43 -10.91 14.82 -8.78
C LEU A 43 -10.89 16.36 -8.80
N TYR A 44 -10.90 16.98 -7.61
CA TYR A 44 -10.73 18.43 -7.47
C TYR A 44 -9.27 18.84 -7.69
N GLY A 45 -8.32 18.01 -7.25
CA GLY A 45 -6.90 18.19 -7.51
C GLY A 45 -6.57 18.22 -9.00
N GLU A 46 -7.19 17.37 -9.81
CA GLU A 46 -7.03 17.41 -11.26
C GLU A 46 -7.50 18.75 -11.86
N ALA A 47 -8.62 19.30 -11.39
CA ALA A 47 -9.09 20.61 -11.82
C ALA A 47 -8.09 21.73 -11.46
N MET A 48 -7.53 21.67 -10.25
CA MET A 48 -6.53 22.65 -9.80
C MET A 48 -5.21 22.50 -10.56
N ALA A 49 -4.80 21.27 -10.89
CA ALA A 49 -3.59 21.01 -11.66
C ALA A 49 -3.66 21.60 -13.07
N MET A 50 -4.85 21.61 -13.72
CA MET A 50 -5.03 22.27 -15.02
C MET A 50 -4.72 23.78 -14.97
N ALA A 51 -4.90 24.42 -13.82
CA ALA A 51 -4.61 25.85 -13.63
C ALA A 51 -3.18 26.11 -13.14
N MET A 52 -2.65 25.27 -12.26
CA MET A 52 -1.42 25.51 -11.51
C MET A 52 -0.23 24.65 -11.96
N GLY A 53 -0.46 23.63 -12.79
CA GLY A 53 0.56 22.72 -13.32
C GLY A 53 0.89 21.57 -12.38
N LYS A 54 1.42 21.85 -11.19
CA LYS A 54 1.72 20.84 -10.16
C LYS A 54 1.10 21.26 -8.83
N ILE A 55 0.22 20.42 -8.30
CA ILE A 55 -0.43 20.66 -7.02
C ILE A 55 -0.31 19.41 -6.13
N TYR A 56 -0.60 19.58 -4.85
CA TYR A 56 -0.94 18.47 -3.97
C TYR A 56 -2.01 18.88 -2.98
N THR A 57 -2.87 17.92 -2.65
CA THR A 57 -3.76 18.02 -1.49
C THR A 57 -3.13 17.31 -0.30
N PHE A 58 -3.41 17.78 0.90
CA PHE A 58 -3.07 17.09 2.14
C PHE A 58 -4.22 17.28 3.10
N GLY A 59 -5.07 16.27 3.21
CA GLY A 59 -6.30 16.38 3.96
C GLY A 59 -6.92 15.05 4.36
N PRO A 60 -7.98 15.10 5.18
CA PRO A 60 -8.72 13.92 5.62
C PRO A 60 -9.54 13.34 4.47
N THR A 61 -9.61 12.03 4.45
CA THR A 61 -10.43 11.22 3.54
C THR A 61 -11.24 10.20 4.32
N PHE A 62 -12.39 9.80 3.78
CA PHE A 62 -13.38 9.03 4.50
C PHE A 62 -13.88 7.87 3.64
N ARG A 63 -13.82 6.63 4.16
CA ARG A 63 -14.32 5.44 3.47
C ARG A 63 -15.13 4.57 4.44
N ALA A 64 -16.40 4.37 4.13
CA ALA A 64 -17.34 3.56 4.94
C ALA A 64 -17.17 2.07 4.65
N GLU A 65 -15.93 1.57 4.63
CA GLU A 65 -15.65 0.17 4.34
C GLU A 65 -15.96 -0.73 5.54
N LYS A 66 -16.70 -1.82 5.29
CA LYS A 66 -16.97 -2.86 6.29
C LYS A 66 -15.79 -3.86 6.37
N SER A 67 -14.59 -3.35 6.59
CA SER A 67 -13.38 -4.16 6.71
C SER A 67 -13.06 -4.46 8.17
N LYS A 68 -12.64 -5.70 8.45
CA LYS A 68 -12.12 -6.11 9.77
C LYS A 68 -10.58 -6.21 9.78
N THR A 69 -9.91 -5.71 8.75
CA THR A 69 -8.44 -5.77 8.68
C THR A 69 -7.81 -4.62 9.48
N ARG A 70 -6.60 -4.81 9.93
CA ARG A 70 -5.80 -3.77 10.63
C ARG A 70 -5.36 -2.61 9.71
N ARG A 71 -5.58 -2.73 8.39
CA ARG A 71 -5.10 -1.77 7.37
C ARG A 71 -6.15 -0.75 6.92
N HIS A 72 -7.44 -0.94 7.27
CA HIS A 72 -8.53 -0.09 6.82
C HIS A 72 -9.04 0.78 7.96
N LEU A 73 -8.89 2.08 7.80
CA LEU A 73 -9.47 3.11 8.65
C LEU A 73 -10.64 3.76 7.92
N SER A 74 -11.65 4.19 8.68
CA SER A 74 -12.81 4.91 8.11
C SER A 74 -12.52 6.39 7.88
N GLU A 75 -11.53 6.94 8.59
CA GLU A 75 -11.00 8.29 8.43
C GLU A 75 -9.48 8.22 8.47
N PHE A 76 -8.81 8.82 7.49
CA PHE A 76 -7.36 8.83 7.37
C PHE A 76 -6.91 10.03 6.54
N TRP A 77 -5.63 10.35 6.60
CA TRP A 77 -5.06 11.47 5.84
C TRP A 77 -4.37 10.99 4.58
N MET A 78 -4.60 11.72 3.48
CA MET A 78 -3.90 11.47 2.23
C MET A 78 -3.09 12.67 1.78
N ILE A 79 -1.94 12.37 1.16
CA ILE A 79 -1.17 13.30 0.34
C ILE A 79 -1.42 12.89 -1.11
N GLU A 80 -1.99 13.79 -1.92
CA GLU A 80 -2.45 13.47 -3.27
C GLU A 80 -1.95 14.54 -4.27
N PRO A 81 -0.76 14.37 -4.84
CA PRO A 81 -0.26 15.24 -5.90
C PRO A 81 -0.89 14.91 -7.25
N GLU A 82 -1.13 15.97 -8.04
CA GLU A 82 -1.53 15.91 -9.44
C GLU A 82 -0.60 16.80 -10.27
N MET A 83 -0.10 16.24 -11.39
CA MET A 83 0.95 16.86 -12.20
C MET A 83 0.59 16.84 -13.67
N THR A 84 0.47 18.03 -14.28
CA THR A 84 0.26 18.14 -15.73
C THR A 84 1.53 17.80 -16.51
N PHE A 85 1.34 17.21 -17.68
CA PHE A 85 2.40 16.79 -18.62
C PHE A 85 3.32 15.68 -18.07
N TYR A 86 2.91 14.96 -17.03
CA TYR A 86 3.61 13.81 -16.48
C TYR A 86 2.97 12.52 -16.99
N ASP A 87 3.81 11.60 -17.45
CA ASP A 87 3.43 10.21 -17.77
C ASP A 87 3.55 9.30 -16.53
N ILE A 88 3.27 8.02 -16.70
CA ILE A 88 3.36 7.03 -15.63
C ILE A 88 4.79 6.90 -15.06
N PHE A 89 5.83 7.03 -15.89
CA PHE A 89 7.21 6.88 -15.46
C PHE A 89 7.69 8.08 -14.65
N GLN A 90 7.34 9.30 -15.06
CA GLN A 90 7.59 10.52 -14.30
C GLN A 90 6.80 10.54 -12.98
N ASN A 91 5.59 9.96 -12.98
CA ASN A 91 4.80 9.77 -11.78
C ASN A 91 5.53 8.83 -10.79
N MET A 92 6.00 7.67 -11.27
CA MET A 92 6.79 6.73 -10.47
C MET A 92 8.09 7.37 -9.92
N ASP A 93 8.78 8.19 -10.70
CA ASP A 93 9.97 8.94 -10.23
C ASP A 93 9.62 9.88 -9.07
N THR A 94 8.46 10.55 -9.16
CA THR A 94 7.98 11.46 -8.11
C THR A 94 7.62 10.70 -6.83
N ILE A 95 6.95 9.56 -6.95
CA ILE A 95 6.61 8.68 -5.81
C ILE A 95 7.89 8.20 -5.11
N GLU A 96 8.83 7.66 -5.87
CA GLU A 96 10.12 7.16 -5.35
C GLU A 96 10.88 8.26 -4.60
N GLY A 97 11.04 9.42 -5.24
CA GLY A 97 11.73 10.56 -4.63
C GLY A 97 11.07 11.06 -3.35
N MET A 98 9.74 11.06 -3.29
CA MET A 98 8.99 11.43 -2.10
C MET A 98 9.20 10.42 -0.96
N LEU A 99 9.02 9.13 -1.21
CA LEU A 99 9.18 8.08 -0.19
C LEU A 99 10.61 8.05 0.34
N GLN A 100 11.61 8.14 -0.53
CA GLN A 100 13.01 8.21 -0.13
C GLN A 100 13.31 9.47 0.71
N ALA A 101 12.72 10.62 0.39
CA ALA A 101 12.88 11.83 1.17
C ALA A 101 12.28 11.65 2.57
N VAL A 102 11.07 11.08 2.69
CA VAL A 102 10.41 10.79 3.98
C VAL A 102 11.27 9.84 4.81
N VAL A 103 11.68 8.69 4.26
CA VAL A 103 12.51 7.71 4.98
C VAL A 103 13.83 8.33 5.43
N LYS A 104 14.50 9.08 4.56
CA LYS A 104 15.75 9.76 4.89
C LYS A 104 15.61 10.75 6.04
N ASP A 105 14.54 11.55 6.02
CA ASP A 105 14.29 12.55 7.07
C ASP A 105 13.91 11.88 8.39
N VAL A 106 13.11 10.82 8.38
CA VAL A 106 12.76 10.05 9.58
C VAL A 106 14.01 9.39 10.18
N LEU A 107 14.84 8.71 9.39
CA LEU A 107 16.10 8.13 9.85
C LEU A 107 17.05 9.17 10.47
N LYS A 108 17.05 10.39 9.93
CA LYS A 108 17.88 11.48 10.42
C LYS A 108 17.35 12.11 11.71
N GLN A 109 16.03 12.30 11.81
CA GLN A 109 15.43 13.13 12.87
C GLN A 109 14.83 12.30 14.00
N CYS A 110 14.37 11.06 13.73
CA CYS A 110 13.59 10.23 14.64
C CYS A 110 14.30 8.90 15.00
N LYS A 111 15.61 8.78 14.76
CA LYS A 111 16.34 7.54 15.03
C LYS A 111 16.22 7.07 16.48
N PRO A 112 16.32 7.94 17.51
CA PRO A 112 16.16 7.52 18.91
C PRO A 112 14.75 6.97 19.20
N GLU A 113 13.71 7.54 18.60
CA GLU A 113 12.32 7.12 18.78
C GLU A 113 12.09 5.76 18.09
N LEU A 114 12.66 5.55 16.88
CA LEU A 114 12.62 4.26 16.21
C LEU A 114 13.32 3.16 17.03
N GLU A 115 14.49 3.45 17.57
CA GLU A 115 15.21 2.52 18.45
C GLU A 115 14.41 2.19 19.71
N GLN A 116 13.70 3.18 20.30
CA GLN A 116 12.89 2.98 21.50
C GLN A 116 11.70 2.03 21.24
N ILE A 117 11.09 2.07 20.06
CA ILE A 117 10.00 1.16 19.67
C ILE A 117 10.51 -0.16 19.10
N GLY A 118 11.84 -0.36 18.99
CA GLY A 118 12.46 -1.57 18.49
C GLY A 118 12.44 -1.71 16.97
N ARG A 119 12.29 -0.60 16.23
CA ARG A 119 12.30 -0.62 14.76
C ARG A 119 13.68 -0.94 14.20
N ASP A 120 13.75 -1.93 13.32
CA ASP A 120 14.96 -2.21 12.54
C ASP A 120 15.21 -1.08 11.52
N THR A 121 16.18 -0.22 11.81
CA THR A 121 16.53 0.91 10.94
C THR A 121 17.30 0.49 9.69
N GLU A 122 17.98 -0.67 9.67
CA GLU A 122 18.69 -1.18 8.48
C GLU A 122 17.69 -1.57 7.38
N ALA A 123 16.54 -2.16 7.79
CA ALA A 123 15.45 -2.45 6.85
C ALA A 123 14.87 -1.18 6.22
N LEU A 124 14.74 -0.09 6.98
CA LEU A 124 14.33 1.21 6.42
C LEU A 124 15.41 1.82 5.51
N GLU A 125 16.68 1.73 5.87
CA GLU A 125 17.79 2.22 5.03
C GLU A 125 17.83 1.54 3.66
N SER A 126 17.41 0.28 3.56
CA SER A 126 17.27 -0.43 2.29
C SER A 126 16.28 0.24 1.33
N SER A 127 15.30 0.97 1.85
CA SER A 127 14.33 1.74 1.05
C SER A 127 14.89 3.05 0.45
N LEU A 128 16.15 3.37 0.69
CA LEU A 128 16.85 4.47 0.02
C LEU A 128 17.48 4.06 -1.33
N LYS A 129 17.39 2.77 -1.69
CA LYS A 129 17.78 2.24 -3.01
C LYS A 129 16.71 2.56 -4.05
N ALA A 130 17.04 2.41 -5.34
CA ALA A 130 16.06 2.49 -6.41
C ALA A 130 15.00 1.39 -6.27
N PHE A 131 13.73 1.77 -6.43
CA PHE A 131 12.62 0.82 -6.31
C PHE A 131 12.52 -0.03 -7.58
N PRO A 132 12.44 -1.36 -7.47
CA PRO A 132 12.12 -2.23 -8.60
C PRO A 132 10.76 -1.84 -9.20
N ARG A 133 10.73 -1.74 -10.53
CA ARG A 133 9.53 -1.44 -11.33
C ARG A 133 9.25 -2.63 -12.21
N MET A 134 8.04 -3.14 -12.15
CA MET A 134 7.61 -4.31 -12.91
C MET A 134 6.18 -4.16 -13.39
N THR A 135 5.86 -4.76 -14.52
CA THR A 135 4.49 -4.84 -15.01
C THR A 135 3.66 -5.81 -14.15
N TYR A 136 2.34 -5.68 -14.22
CA TYR A 136 1.44 -6.65 -13.59
C TYR A 136 1.75 -8.10 -14.01
N ASP A 137 2.00 -8.33 -15.31
CA ASP A 137 2.34 -9.65 -15.84
C ASP A 137 3.61 -10.22 -15.17
N GLU A 138 4.63 -9.39 -15.02
CA GLU A 138 5.87 -9.78 -14.34
C GLU A 138 5.65 -10.08 -12.85
N ALA A 139 4.84 -9.26 -12.18
CA ALA A 139 4.50 -9.46 -10.78
C ALA A 139 3.72 -10.76 -10.57
N VAL A 140 2.73 -11.06 -11.43
CA VAL A 140 2.00 -12.34 -11.41
C VAL A 140 2.93 -13.53 -11.60
N ALA A 141 3.85 -13.46 -12.57
CA ALA A 141 4.83 -14.53 -12.81
C ALA A 141 5.74 -14.76 -11.57
N ILE A 142 6.09 -13.69 -10.84
CA ILE A 142 6.85 -13.77 -9.60
C ILE A 142 6.00 -14.39 -8.48
N ILE A 143 4.76 -13.92 -8.28
CA ILE A 143 3.84 -14.45 -7.26
C ILE A 143 3.64 -15.95 -7.45
N LYS A 144 3.40 -16.41 -8.68
CA LYS A 144 3.20 -17.82 -9.02
C LYS A 144 4.48 -18.66 -8.98
N GLY A 145 5.64 -18.07 -8.71
CA GLY A 145 6.93 -18.75 -8.71
C GLY A 145 7.42 -19.16 -10.09
N GLU A 146 6.88 -18.59 -11.16
CA GLU A 146 7.29 -18.81 -12.55
C GLU A 146 8.54 -17.99 -12.92
N LYS A 147 8.76 -16.86 -12.24
CA LYS A 147 9.93 -16.00 -12.40
C LYS A 147 10.71 -15.90 -11.09
N THR A 148 12.05 -15.93 -11.18
CA THR A 148 12.94 -15.79 -10.02
C THR A 148 13.32 -14.33 -9.80
N VAL A 149 13.50 -13.94 -8.54
CA VAL A 149 14.08 -12.67 -8.11
C VAL A 149 15.32 -12.98 -7.27
N ASN A 150 16.46 -12.44 -7.64
CA ASN A 150 17.74 -12.68 -6.97
C ASN A 150 18.05 -14.20 -6.79
N GLY A 151 17.65 -15.03 -7.75
CA GLY A 151 17.87 -16.48 -7.75
C GLY A 151 16.89 -17.27 -6.87
N LYS A 152 15.87 -16.64 -6.28
CA LYS A 152 14.84 -17.27 -5.45
C LYS A 152 13.47 -17.18 -6.13
N ARG A 153 12.64 -18.23 -5.96
CA ARG A 153 11.23 -18.20 -6.32
C ARG A 153 10.40 -17.95 -5.06
N SER A 154 9.29 -17.24 -5.19
CA SER A 154 8.36 -16.95 -4.09
C SER A 154 7.91 -18.22 -3.35
N ILE A 155 7.50 -19.23 -4.10
CA ILE A 155 6.99 -20.50 -3.54
C ILE A 155 8.09 -21.24 -2.76
N ASP A 156 9.30 -21.33 -3.30
CA ASP A 156 10.42 -22.00 -2.62
C ASP A 156 10.80 -21.27 -1.32
N LEU A 157 10.79 -19.94 -1.34
CA LEU A 157 11.04 -19.11 -0.14
C LEU A 157 9.98 -19.37 0.94
N LEU A 158 8.70 -19.39 0.56
CA LEU A 158 7.62 -19.64 1.52
C LEU A 158 7.66 -21.07 2.08
N GLU A 159 8.00 -22.08 1.27
CA GLU A 159 8.15 -23.46 1.73
C GLU A 159 9.35 -23.60 2.69
N GLU A 160 10.44 -22.86 2.45
CA GLU A 160 11.59 -22.78 3.36
C GLU A 160 11.21 -22.06 4.67
N ASP A 161 10.52 -20.92 4.59
CA ASP A 161 10.02 -20.16 5.75
C ASP A 161 9.10 -21.02 6.63
N LEU A 162 8.18 -21.76 6.02
CA LEU A 162 7.28 -22.67 6.75
C LEU A 162 8.05 -23.72 7.55
N LYS A 163 9.01 -24.38 6.88
CA LYS A 163 9.85 -25.39 7.54
C LYS A 163 10.70 -24.80 8.67
N ASN A 164 11.24 -23.61 8.46
CA ASN A 164 12.02 -22.91 9.48
C ASN A 164 11.15 -22.54 10.70
N ALA A 165 9.92 -22.06 10.47
CA ALA A 165 8.96 -21.75 11.52
C ALA A 165 8.56 -23.02 12.32
N GLU A 166 8.32 -24.17 11.68
CA GLU A 166 8.03 -25.44 12.35
C GLU A 166 9.19 -25.88 13.25
N ASN A 167 10.42 -25.83 12.73
CA ASN A 167 11.61 -26.16 13.49
C ASN A 167 11.80 -25.22 14.68
N ARG A 168 11.65 -23.89 14.45
CA ARG A 168 11.83 -22.87 15.49
C ARG A 168 10.80 -23.00 16.61
N LEU A 169 9.54 -23.32 16.28
CA LEU A 169 8.50 -23.59 17.27
C LEU A 169 8.92 -24.76 18.20
N THR A 170 9.42 -25.83 17.61
CA THR A 170 9.88 -27.02 18.36
C THR A 170 11.05 -26.68 19.28
N GLU A 171 12.01 -25.87 18.81
CA GLU A 171 13.13 -25.38 19.61
C GLU A 171 12.68 -24.51 20.78
N ILE A 172 11.79 -23.54 20.52
CA ILE A 172 11.24 -22.63 21.53
C ILE A 172 10.54 -23.43 22.64
N ASP A 173 9.72 -24.40 22.29
CA ASP A 173 9.00 -25.24 23.25
C ASP A 173 9.97 -26.05 24.13
N ALA A 174 11.01 -26.63 23.53
CA ALA A 174 12.06 -27.33 24.27
C ALA A 174 12.83 -26.40 25.21
N GLU A 175 13.19 -25.19 24.72
CA GLU A 175 13.89 -24.19 25.54
C GLU A 175 13.06 -23.68 26.72
N ILE A 176 11.76 -23.42 26.51
CA ILE A 176 10.85 -22.98 27.59
C ILE A 176 10.77 -24.09 28.65
N LYS A 177 10.52 -25.33 28.21
CA LYS A 177 10.40 -26.49 29.12
C LYS A 177 11.65 -26.71 29.93
N ASP A 178 12.84 -26.71 29.33
CA ASP A 178 14.12 -26.87 30.03
C ASP A 178 14.30 -25.79 31.10
N ARG A 179 14.02 -24.52 30.81
CA ARG A 179 14.14 -23.44 31.77
C ARG A 179 13.11 -23.53 32.90
N GLU A 180 11.88 -23.95 32.62
CA GLU A 180 10.84 -24.17 33.64
C GLU A 180 11.23 -25.35 34.55
N GLU A 181 11.76 -26.44 34.01
CA GLU A 181 12.28 -27.58 34.81
C GLU A 181 13.46 -27.16 35.70
N GLN A 182 14.39 -26.36 35.18
CA GLN A 182 15.53 -25.84 35.95
C GLN A 182 15.07 -24.93 37.12
N ILE A 183 14.08 -24.09 36.91
CA ILE A 183 13.49 -23.26 37.98
C ILE A 183 12.82 -24.16 39.05
N ALA A 184 12.06 -25.18 38.59
CA ALA A 184 11.33 -26.10 39.47
C ALA A 184 12.26 -27.01 40.29
N ALA A 185 13.44 -27.36 39.80
CA ALA A 185 14.44 -28.16 40.51
C ALA A 185 14.99 -27.46 41.77
N GLY A 186 14.81 -26.15 41.88
CA GLY A 186 15.22 -25.36 43.06
C GLY A 186 16.72 -25.10 43.12
N GLY A 187 17.15 -24.45 44.18
CA GLY A 187 18.59 -24.16 44.47
C GLY A 187 19.15 -22.94 43.75
N MET A 188 18.36 -22.26 42.91
CA MET A 188 18.78 -21.06 42.20
C MET A 188 18.69 -19.80 43.06
N LYS A 189 19.63 -18.87 42.88
CA LYS A 189 19.53 -17.52 43.41
C LYS A 189 18.42 -16.72 42.75
N LYS A 190 17.78 -15.81 43.48
CA LYS A 190 16.69 -14.96 43.01
C LYS A 190 17.01 -14.27 41.68
N GLY A 191 18.25 -13.81 41.48
CA GLY A 191 18.68 -13.18 40.22
C GLY A 191 18.68 -14.13 39.03
N GLN A 192 19.01 -15.41 39.23
CA GLN A 192 18.97 -16.44 38.15
C GLN A 192 17.53 -16.80 37.78
N ILE A 193 16.65 -16.91 38.81
CA ILE A 193 15.22 -17.14 38.57
C ILE A 193 14.64 -15.99 37.75
N ASN A 194 14.93 -14.75 38.12
CA ASN A 194 14.44 -13.58 37.35
C ASN A 194 14.97 -13.57 35.90
N PHE A 195 16.26 -13.91 35.71
CA PHE A 195 16.84 -13.99 34.37
C PHE A 195 16.13 -15.05 33.50
N PHE A 196 15.89 -16.25 34.06
CA PHE A 196 15.18 -17.32 33.32
C PHE A 196 13.72 -16.96 33.07
N THR A 197 13.04 -16.35 34.04
CA THR A 197 11.66 -15.88 33.83
C THR A 197 11.57 -14.85 32.73
N ASN A 198 12.47 -13.87 32.67
CA ASN A 198 12.50 -12.90 31.58
C ASN A 198 12.77 -13.56 30.23
N LYS A 199 13.70 -14.54 30.20
CA LYS A 199 13.99 -15.27 28.96
C LYS A 199 12.79 -16.12 28.48
N ILE A 200 12.06 -16.76 29.41
CA ILE A 200 10.83 -17.48 29.11
C ILE A 200 9.78 -16.51 28.54
N ASN A 201 9.62 -15.31 29.08
CA ASN A 201 8.67 -14.32 28.56
C ASN A 201 9.04 -13.86 27.15
N GLN A 202 10.33 -13.65 26.85
CA GLN A 202 10.80 -13.34 25.49
C GLN A 202 10.51 -14.49 24.53
N LEU A 203 10.79 -15.74 24.93
CA LEU A 203 10.50 -16.92 24.12
C LEU A 203 9.00 -17.12 23.89
N LYS A 204 8.13 -16.78 24.86
CA LYS A 204 6.67 -16.82 24.70
C LYS A 204 6.19 -15.76 23.71
N GLN A 205 6.82 -14.59 23.67
CA GLN A 205 6.52 -13.59 22.66
C GLN A 205 6.94 -14.07 21.26
N GLU A 206 8.20 -14.52 21.13
CA GLU A 206 8.71 -15.10 19.87
C GLU A 206 7.85 -16.28 19.39
N LYS A 207 7.40 -17.13 20.32
CA LYS A 207 6.47 -18.23 20.01
C LYS A 207 5.19 -17.73 19.36
N ALA A 208 4.60 -16.66 19.88
CA ALA A 208 3.37 -16.09 19.32
C ALA A 208 3.58 -15.58 17.88
N ASP A 209 4.72 -14.98 17.60
CA ASP A 209 5.10 -14.50 16.27
C ASP A 209 5.28 -15.68 15.31
N VAL A 210 6.00 -16.74 15.73
CA VAL A 210 6.20 -17.96 14.95
C VAL A 210 4.86 -18.70 14.70
N GLU A 211 3.97 -18.75 15.68
CA GLU A 211 2.62 -19.33 15.51
C GLU A 211 1.76 -18.50 14.55
N GLU A 212 1.97 -17.19 14.48
CA GLU A 212 1.31 -16.32 13.47
C GLU A 212 1.84 -16.64 12.07
N ASP A 213 3.14 -16.80 11.89
CA ASP A 213 3.76 -17.21 10.63
C ASP A 213 3.22 -18.58 10.17
N LEU A 214 3.14 -19.55 11.05
CA LEU A 214 2.61 -20.89 10.76
C LEU A 214 1.12 -20.86 10.33
N ARG A 215 0.35 -19.86 10.76
CA ARG A 215 -1.03 -19.67 10.28
C ARG A 215 -1.08 -18.96 8.94
N ASN A 216 -0.19 -18.00 8.69
CA ASN A 216 -0.22 -17.12 7.53
C ASN A 216 0.46 -17.73 6.30
N ILE A 217 1.64 -18.36 6.45
CA ILE A 217 2.43 -18.90 5.32
C ILE A 217 1.63 -19.89 4.48
N PRO A 218 0.85 -20.85 5.03
CA PRO A 218 0.01 -21.73 4.22
C PRO A 218 -1.04 -20.98 3.40
N GLN A 219 -1.58 -19.88 3.92
CA GLN A 219 -2.54 -19.03 3.19
C GLN A 219 -1.85 -18.30 2.04
N TRP A 220 -0.64 -17.75 2.26
CA TRP A 220 0.16 -17.12 1.22
C TRP A 220 0.56 -18.12 0.12
N LEU A 221 0.98 -19.32 0.48
CA LEU A 221 1.26 -20.41 -0.47
C LEU A 221 0.03 -20.79 -1.29
N SER A 222 -1.14 -20.88 -0.65
CA SER A 222 -2.40 -21.16 -1.33
C SER A 222 -2.78 -20.03 -2.29
N SER A 223 -2.64 -18.78 -1.89
CA SER A 223 -2.90 -17.61 -2.73
C SER A 223 -1.99 -17.61 -3.95
N ALA A 224 -0.68 -17.76 -3.75
CA ALA A 224 0.31 -17.80 -4.83
C ALA A 224 0.05 -18.92 -5.86
N LYS A 225 -0.26 -20.12 -5.39
CA LYS A 225 -0.51 -21.29 -6.26
C LYS A 225 -1.84 -21.20 -7.03
N ASN A 226 -2.84 -20.50 -6.50
CA ASN A 226 -4.18 -20.40 -7.06
C ASN A 226 -4.52 -19.01 -7.59
N PHE A 227 -3.55 -18.09 -7.69
CA PHE A 227 -3.79 -16.75 -8.20
C PHE A 227 -4.36 -16.81 -9.62
N GLU A 228 -5.52 -16.19 -9.81
CA GLU A 228 -6.18 -16.08 -11.12
C GLU A 228 -5.74 -14.77 -11.79
N TYR A 229 -5.15 -14.90 -12.97
CA TYR A 229 -4.73 -13.76 -13.78
C TYR A 229 -5.91 -12.84 -14.10
N GLY A 230 -5.71 -11.56 -14.01
CA GLY A 230 -6.74 -10.54 -14.21
C GLY A 230 -7.36 -10.00 -12.93
N ASN A 231 -7.12 -10.63 -11.78
CA ASN A 231 -7.57 -10.13 -10.48
C ASN A 231 -6.63 -9.08 -9.90
N ASP A 232 -7.16 -8.26 -9.00
CA ASP A 232 -6.34 -7.38 -8.15
C ASP A 232 -5.57 -8.20 -7.10
N PHE A 233 -4.45 -7.66 -6.59
CA PHE A 233 -3.69 -8.34 -5.56
C PHE A 233 -4.38 -8.19 -4.21
N GLY A 234 -4.67 -9.30 -3.57
CA GLY A 234 -5.03 -9.31 -2.16
C GLY A 234 -3.81 -9.18 -1.25
N GLY A 235 -4.02 -8.90 0.04
CA GLY A 235 -2.92 -8.73 0.99
C GLY A 235 -1.96 -9.92 1.09
N SER A 236 -2.41 -11.15 0.78
CA SER A 236 -1.56 -12.33 0.67
C SER A 236 -0.62 -12.23 -0.53
N ASP A 237 -1.15 -11.82 -1.69
CA ASP A 237 -0.39 -11.71 -2.94
C ASP A 237 0.67 -10.61 -2.86
N GLU A 238 0.29 -9.45 -2.29
CA GLU A 238 1.22 -8.36 -1.98
C GLU A 238 2.36 -8.82 -1.07
N THR A 239 2.04 -9.61 -0.03
CA THR A 239 3.05 -10.15 0.90
C THR A 239 3.98 -11.13 0.20
N VAL A 240 3.44 -12.05 -0.61
CA VAL A 240 4.22 -13.00 -1.40
C VAL A 240 5.22 -12.30 -2.31
N LEU A 241 4.76 -11.27 -3.03
CA LEU A 241 5.61 -10.49 -3.92
C LEU A 241 6.71 -9.76 -3.14
N THR A 242 6.33 -9.02 -2.10
CA THR A 242 7.25 -8.14 -1.37
C THR A 242 8.27 -8.87 -0.50
N LYS A 243 8.03 -10.14 -0.11
CA LYS A 243 9.02 -10.97 0.61
C LYS A 243 10.33 -11.19 -0.17
N LEU A 244 10.34 -11.00 -1.48
CA LEU A 244 11.53 -11.14 -2.32
C LEU A 244 12.38 -9.87 -2.41
N PHE A 245 11.92 -8.77 -1.79
CA PHE A 245 12.55 -7.46 -1.88
C PHE A 245 12.78 -6.86 -0.49
N ASP A 246 13.86 -6.07 -0.37
CA ASP A 246 14.22 -5.35 0.86
C ASP A 246 13.81 -3.86 0.81
N CYS A 247 13.12 -3.44 -0.24
CA CYS A 247 12.66 -2.07 -0.47
C CYS A 247 11.27 -2.09 -1.11
N PRO A 248 10.54 -0.98 -1.14
CA PRO A 248 9.26 -0.90 -1.85
C PRO A 248 9.40 -1.27 -3.32
N VAL A 249 8.37 -1.90 -3.87
CA VAL A 249 8.28 -2.27 -5.29
C VAL A 249 7.12 -1.57 -5.96
N MET A 250 7.27 -1.24 -7.24
CA MET A 250 6.23 -0.61 -8.04
C MET A 250 5.69 -1.59 -9.06
N VAL A 251 4.39 -1.84 -9.02
CA VAL A 251 3.69 -2.64 -10.01
C VAL A 251 2.84 -1.71 -10.88
N TYR A 252 3.02 -1.76 -12.18
CA TYR A 252 2.30 -0.89 -13.12
C TYR A 252 1.68 -1.66 -14.29
N ASP A 253 0.87 -0.99 -15.10
CA ASP A 253 0.11 -1.58 -16.20
C ASP A 253 -0.80 -2.72 -15.72
N TRP A 254 -1.76 -2.37 -14.88
CA TRP A 254 -2.75 -3.28 -14.30
C TRP A 254 -3.89 -3.59 -15.28
N PRO A 255 -4.54 -4.77 -15.19
CA PRO A 255 -5.77 -5.00 -15.94
C PRO A 255 -6.78 -3.88 -15.69
N HIS A 256 -7.37 -3.34 -16.75
CA HIS A 256 -8.22 -2.14 -16.63
C HIS A 256 -9.50 -2.39 -15.82
N GLU A 257 -9.99 -3.65 -15.79
CA GLU A 257 -11.21 -4.03 -15.09
C GLU A 257 -11.10 -3.91 -13.58
N VAL A 258 -9.89 -4.01 -13.03
CA VAL A 258 -9.65 -3.94 -11.58
C VAL A 258 -9.17 -2.57 -11.11
N LYS A 259 -9.08 -1.59 -12.02
CA LYS A 259 -8.62 -0.24 -11.69
C LYS A 259 -9.72 0.81 -11.91
N ALA A 260 -9.57 1.94 -11.23
CA ALA A 260 -10.57 3.00 -11.21
C ALA A 260 -10.83 3.62 -12.59
N PHE A 261 -12.06 4.09 -12.81
CA PHE A 261 -12.57 4.63 -14.06
C PHE A 261 -11.74 5.79 -14.64
N TYR A 262 -11.10 6.57 -13.79
CA TYR A 262 -10.33 7.75 -14.18
C TYR A 262 -8.93 7.44 -14.72
N LEU A 263 -8.44 6.20 -14.62
CA LEU A 263 -7.12 5.83 -15.12
C LEU A 263 -7.16 5.62 -16.63
N LYS A 264 -6.15 6.15 -17.33
CA LYS A 264 -5.99 6.01 -18.76
C LYS A 264 -5.68 4.56 -19.15
N ARG A 265 -6.34 4.06 -20.19
CA ARG A 265 -5.95 2.78 -20.80
C ARG A 265 -4.58 2.90 -21.46
N ASN A 266 -3.76 1.85 -21.35
CA ASN A 266 -2.48 1.79 -22.05
C ASN A 266 -2.72 1.82 -23.57
N PRO A 267 -2.17 2.82 -24.30
CA PRO A 267 -2.41 2.95 -25.73
C PRO A 267 -1.77 1.82 -26.56
N GLU A 268 -0.77 1.12 -26.04
CA GLU A 268 -0.11 0.00 -26.71
C GLU A 268 -0.86 -1.33 -26.47
N ASP A 269 -1.55 -1.46 -25.34
CA ASP A 269 -2.37 -2.62 -25.02
C ASP A 269 -3.55 -2.20 -24.11
N THR A 270 -4.71 -2.04 -24.71
CA THR A 270 -5.92 -1.52 -24.04
C THR A 270 -6.52 -2.44 -22.99
N ARG A 271 -6.00 -3.66 -22.82
CA ARG A 271 -6.35 -4.55 -21.72
C ARG A 271 -5.84 -4.02 -20.38
N PHE A 272 -4.86 -3.12 -20.39
CA PHE A 272 -4.24 -2.55 -19.21
C PHE A 272 -4.57 -1.08 -19.03
N ALA A 273 -4.60 -0.65 -17.77
CA ALA A 273 -4.62 0.74 -17.36
C ALA A 273 -3.22 1.20 -16.93
N ARG A 274 -2.86 2.44 -17.23
CA ARG A 274 -1.63 3.10 -16.79
C ARG A 274 -1.69 3.45 -15.29
N GLY A 275 -2.03 2.45 -14.46
CA GLY A 275 -2.00 2.53 -13.01
C GLY A 275 -0.67 2.06 -12.44
N VAL A 276 -0.33 2.53 -11.25
CA VAL A 276 0.81 2.08 -10.46
C VAL A 276 0.43 1.95 -9.00
N ASP A 277 0.80 0.84 -8.39
CA ASP A 277 0.72 0.63 -6.95
C ASP A 277 2.14 0.43 -6.39
N VAL A 278 2.40 1.01 -5.23
CA VAL A 278 3.67 0.84 -4.51
C VAL A 278 3.42 -0.02 -3.29
N LEU A 279 4.08 -1.16 -3.27
CA LEU A 279 3.96 -2.15 -2.21
C LEU A 279 5.18 -2.07 -1.30
N ALA A 280 4.96 -1.75 -0.03
CA ALA A 280 6.01 -1.72 0.98
C ALA A 280 6.40 -3.15 1.40
N PRO A 281 7.69 -3.40 1.70
CA PRO A 281 8.17 -4.68 2.20
C PRO A 281 7.63 -5.00 3.59
N GLU A 282 8.04 -6.14 4.14
CA GLU A 282 7.70 -6.57 5.49
C GLU A 282 6.20 -6.81 5.73
N GLY A 283 5.42 -7.08 4.68
CA GLY A 283 4.00 -7.39 4.75
C GLY A 283 3.06 -6.18 4.89
N TYR A 284 3.57 -4.96 4.71
CA TYR A 284 2.72 -3.76 4.78
C TYR A 284 1.84 -3.58 3.55
N GLY A 285 2.25 -4.12 2.39
CA GLY A 285 1.46 -4.05 1.17
C GLY A 285 1.36 -2.65 0.57
N GLU A 286 0.26 -2.35 -0.10
CA GLU A 286 0.05 -1.09 -0.79
C GLU A 286 0.07 0.12 0.16
N ILE A 287 0.97 1.07 -0.13
CA ILE A 287 1.11 2.36 0.57
C ILE A 287 0.82 3.56 -0.34
N VAL A 288 0.92 3.40 -1.65
CA VAL A 288 0.62 4.41 -2.67
C VAL A 288 -0.08 3.77 -3.84
N GLY A 289 -1.16 4.39 -4.31
CA GLY A 289 -1.82 4.07 -5.58
C GLY A 289 -1.90 5.28 -6.48
N GLY A 290 -1.73 5.13 -7.79
CA GLY A 290 -1.75 6.25 -8.72
C GLY A 290 -1.77 5.85 -10.18
N GLY A 291 -1.55 6.82 -11.07
CA GLY A 291 -1.42 6.58 -12.51
C GLY A 291 -1.73 7.77 -13.39
N GLU A 292 -1.66 7.55 -14.71
CA GLU A 292 -2.08 8.52 -15.71
C GLU A 292 -3.61 8.64 -15.74
N ARG A 293 -4.08 9.85 -15.87
CA ARG A 293 -5.52 10.17 -15.91
C ARG A 293 -6.05 10.12 -17.35
N GLU A 294 -7.29 9.65 -17.50
CA GLU A 294 -7.96 9.66 -18.79
C GLU A 294 -8.25 11.08 -19.24
N THR A 295 -7.83 11.41 -20.44
CA THR A 295 -8.02 12.75 -21.05
C THR A 295 -9.02 12.75 -22.19
N ASN A 296 -9.38 11.59 -22.72
CA ASN A 296 -10.38 11.46 -23.77
C ASN A 296 -11.79 11.41 -23.16
N VAL A 297 -12.66 12.32 -23.60
CA VAL A 297 -14.04 12.47 -23.08
C VAL A 297 -14.86 11.21 -23.31
N GLU A 298 -14.81 10.67 -24.54
CA GLU A 298 -15.60 9.52 -24.97
C GLU A 298 -15.22 8.28 -24.15
N GLN A 299 -13.93 8.04 -23.96
CA GLN A 299 -13.43 6.93 -23.14
C GLN A 299 -13.80 7.11 -21.68
N LEU A 300 -13.73 8.33 -21.15
CA LEU A 300 -14.11 8.59 -19.77
C LEU A 300 -15.61 8.37 -19.51
N VAL A 301 -16.47 8.80 -20.47
CA VAL A 301 -17.92 8.55 -20.43
C VAL A 301 -18.23 7.04 -20.46
N GLU A 302 -17.51 6.28 -21.31
CA GLU A 302 -17.64 4.83 -21.36
C GLU A 302 -17.30 4.18 -20.02
N LYS A 303 -16.17 4.54 -19.42
CA LYS A 303 -15.71 4.02 -18.13
C LYS A 303 -16.65 4.40 -16.97
N ILE A 304 -17.17 5.62 -16.93
CA ILE A 304 -18.18 6.02 -15.93
C ILE A 304 -19.41 5.10 -16.02
N LYS A 305 -19.83 4.73 -17.24
CA LYS A 305 -20.94 3.78 -17.43
C LYS A 305 -20.57 2.35 -17.07
N GLU A 306 -19.39 1.87 -17.44
CA GLU A 306 -18.88 0.54 -17.09
C GLU A 306 -18.84 0.35 -15.54
N HIS A 307 -18.48 1.41 -14.82
CA HIS A 307 -18.46 1.43 -13.35
C HIS A 307 -19.82 1.75 -12.70
N GLU A 308 -20.91 1.84 -13.49
CA GLU A 308 -22.27 2.13 -13.02
C GLU A 308 -22.37 3.42 -12.17
N LEU A 309 -21.52 4.41 -12.46
CA LEU A 309 -21.49 5.67 -11.72
C LEU A 309 -22.56 6.65 -12.24
N PRO A 310 -23.15 7.49 -11.36
CA PRO A 310 -24.17 8.46 -11.76
C PRO A 310 -23.58 9.56 -12.64
N MET A 311 -23.82 9.50 -13.95
CA MET A 311 -23.23 10.41 -14.95
C MET A 311 -23.40 11.90 -14.58
N GLU A 312 -24.57 12.26 -14.07
CA GLU A 312 -24.91 13.64 -13.71
C GLU A 312 -23.96 14.23 -12.65
N ALA A 313 -23.50 13.40 -11.71
CA ALA A 313 -22.55 13.81 -10.69
C ALA A 313 -21.15 14.12 -11.26
N PHE A 314 -20.81 13.60 -12.45
CA PHE A 314 -19.50 13.76 -13.09
C PHE A 314 -19.48 14.74 -14.25
N GLU A 315 -20.57 15.44 -14.57
CA GLU A 315 -20.61 16.40 -15.70
C GLU A 315 -19.53 17.47 -15.59
N TRP A 316 -19.32 18.04 -14.40
CA TRP A 316 -18.26 19.02 -14.16
C TRP A 316 -16.85 18.44 -14.40
N TYR A 317 -16.64 17.17 -14.06
CA TYR A 317 -15.37 16.47 -14.27
C TYR A 317 -15.13 16.15 -15.75
N LEU A 318 -16.19 15.81 -16.50
CA LEU A 318 -16.15 15.68 -17.95
C LEU A 318 -15.85 17.03 -18.63
N ASP A 319 -16.37 18.13 -18.10
CA ASP A 319 -16.11 19.47 -18.62
C ASP A 319 -14.62 19.85 -18.58
N LEU A 320 -13.86 19.35 -17.61
CA LEU A 320 -12.41 19.53 -17.60
C LEU A 320 -11.76 18.98 -18.88
N ARG A 321 -12.32 17.90 -19.44
CA ARG A 321 -11.82 17.27 -20.68
C ARG A 321 -12.36 17.96 -21.91
N ARG A 322 -13.60 18.41 -21.90
CA ARG A 322 -14.24 19.13 -23.01
C ARG A 322 -13.59 20.47 -23.31
N TYR A 323 -13.14 21.18 -22.28
CA TYR A 323 -12.70 22.58 -22.38
C TYR A 323 -11.19 22.80 -22.24
N GLY A 324 -10.37 21.77 -22.15
CA GLY A 324 -8.93 21.97 -22.24
C GLY A 324 -8.06 21.08 -21.34
N SER A 325 -8.36 19.81 -21.23
CA SER A 325 -7.49 18.87 -20.55
C SER A 325 -6.15 18.71 -21.26
N VAL A 326 -5.10 18.48 -20.47
CA VAL A 326 -3.77 18.08 -20.91
C VAL A 326 -3.43 16.71 -20.31
N PRO A 327 -2.48 15.95 -20.88
CA PRO A 327 -1.96 14.75 -20.22
C PRO A 327 -1.53 15.07 -18.79
N HIS A 328 -1.94 14.26 -17.84
CA HIS A 328 -1.59 14.44 -16.42
C HIS A 328 -1.60 13.11 -15.69
N SER A 329 -0.93 13.08 -14.57
CA SER A 329 -0.85 11.92 -13.69
C SER A 329 -0.79 12.36 -12.24
N GLY A 330 -1.10 11.45 -11.34
CA GLY A 330 -1.06 11.71 -9.91
C GLY A 330 -1.10 10.41 -9.12
N PHE A 331 -1.01 10.55 -7.81
CA PHE A 331 -1.08 9.42 -6.90
C PHE A 331 -1.64 9.83 -5.54
N GLY A 332 -2.12 8.86 -4.78
CA GLY A 332 -2.53 9.02 -3.39
C GLY A 332 -1.65 8.22 -2.47
N LEU A 333 -1.15 8.85 -1.40
CA LEU A 333 -0.41 8.21 -0.33
C LEU A 333 -1.22 8.31 0.96
N GLY A 334 -1.57 7.16 1.56
CA GLY A 334 -2.16 7.11 2.90
C GLY A 334 -1.11 7.32 3.97
N LEU A 335 -1.22 8.43 4.73
CA LEU A 335 -0.25 8.79 5.76
C LEU A 335 -0.09 7.69 6.81
N GLU A 336 -1.21 7.15 7.30
CA GLU A 336 -1.23 6.13 8.36
C GLU A 336 -0.59 4.81 7.91
N ARG A 337 -0.75 4.44 6.63
CA ARG A 337 -0.07 3.25 6.06
C ARG A 337 1.45 3.44 6.04
N VAL A 338 1.92 4.63 5.66
CA VAL A 338 3.36 4.94 5.68
C VAL A 338 3.90 5.01 7.11
N VAL A 339 3.17 5.62 8.04
CA VAL A 339 3.55 5.63 9.46
C VAL A 339 3.62 4.20 10.02
N ALA A 340 2.63 3.35 9.73
CA ALA A 340 2.63 1.97 10.15
C ALA A 340 3.84 1.21 9.61
N TRP A 341 4.19 1.37 8.33
CA TRP A 341 5.38 0.76 7.73
C TRP A 341 6.68 1.26 8.35
N VAL A 342 6.80 2.57 8.54
CA VAL A 342 8.03 3.19 9.07
C VAL A 342 8.25 2.83 10.53
N CYS A 343 7.20 2.76 11.34
CA CYS A 343 7.31 2.53 12.79
C CYS A 343 7.27 1.06 13.21
N LYS A 344 6.74 0.16 12.40
CA LYS A 344 6.54 -1.29 12.59
C LYS A 344 6.36 -1.73 14.05
#